data_62fc9016d2793978b64ca5740eb089f4
#
_entry.id   62fc9016d2793978b64ca5740eb089f4
#
_cell.length_a   1.000
_cell.length_b   1.000
_cell.length_c   1.000
_cell.angle_alpha   90.00
_cell.angle_beta   90.00
_cell.angle_gamma   90.00
#
_symmetry.space_group_name_H-M   'P 1'
#
loop_
_entity.id
_entity.type
_entity.pdbx_description
1 polymer ?
#
loop_
_entity_poly.entity_id
_entity_poly.type
_entity_poly.pdbx_seq_one_letter_code
_entity_poly.pdbx_strand_id
1 'polypeptide(L)'
;IFFSSFILLLGVLMGVAFLTLLERKVLGYVQIRKGPNKVGYLGVLQPFGDAIKLFTKEQVFPYMSNYLFYYFSPIFNLFISLFLWLCLPVISYYFSFNYGVLFFLCCSSLGVYTIMISGWSSNSSYSLLGCLRSIAQTISYEVSLSLIFLCFLFLISGLSFLDFFVFQRGIWFIFLCFPLCFMWLVSGLAETNRTPFDFAEGESELVSGFNVEYSSGGFALIFLAEYSNILFMSMLCCLIFLGGDYGSLFFIFKLVFISFFWLWARGTLPRFRYDKLMFLAWKTYLPVSLFFLGFFFSLKLVFLFLNF
;
A
#
# COMPACT_ATOMS: atom_id res chain seq x y z
N ILE A 1 -10.30 22.36 9.06
CA ILE A 1 -10.34 20.91 8.90
C ILE A 1 -10.51 20.55 7.41
N PHE A 2 -11.63 20.91 6.74
CA PHE A 2 -11.86 20.58 5.34
C PHE A 2 -10.76 21.11 4.40
N PHE A 3 -10.29 22.31 4.62
CA PHE A 3 -9.23 22.90 3.79
C PHE A 3 -7.88 22.15 3.95
N SER A 4 -7.52 21.77 5.17
CA SER A 4 -6.29 21.02 5.43
C SER A 4 -6.35 19.60 4.86
N SER A 5 -7.50 18.90 4.96
CA SER A 5 -7.67 17.59 4.35
C SER A 5 -7.61 17.65 2.82
N PHE A 6 -8.20 18.71 2.23
CA PHE A 6 -8.13 18.92 0.79
C PHE A 6 -6.72 19.15 0.28
N ILE A 7 -5.92 19.98 0.98
CA ILE A 7 -4.50 20.19 0.65
C ILE A 7 -3.72 18.88 0.76
N LEU A 8 -3.96 18.08 1.81
CA LEU A 8 -3.31 16.78 1.97
C LEU A 8 -3.62 15.86 0.79
N LEU A 9 -4.88 15.72 0.40
CA LEU A 9 -5.29 14.89 -0.73
C LEU A 9 -4.66 15.35 -2.05
N LEU A 10 -4.61 16.66 -2.31
CA LEU A 10 -3.90 17.21 -3.47
C LEU A 10 -2.40 16.87 -3.42
N GLY A 11 -1.78 16.99 -2.26
CA GLY A 11 -0.37 16.63 -2.06
C GLY A 11 -0.10 15.16 -2.36
N VAL A 12 -1.00 14.25 -1.93
CA VAL A 12 -0.91 12.83 -2.21
C VAL A 12 -1.02 12.55 -3.71
N LEU A 13 -1.99 13.14 -4.41
CA LEU A 13 -2.15 12.96 -5.86
C LEU A 13 -0.92 13.45 -6.64
N MET A 14 -0.31 14.56 -6.23
CA MET A 14 0.95 15.03 -6.80
C MET A 14 2.11 14.07 -6.48
N GLY A 15 2.16 13.54 -5.26
CA GLY A 15 3.12 12.51 -4.87
C GLY A 15 3.01 11.24 -5.73
N VAL A 16 1.79 10.78 -6.00
CA VAL A 16 1.51 9.65 -6.89
C VAL A 16 2.04 9.92 -8.32
N ALA A 17 1.78 11.11 -8.86
CA ALA A 17 2.27 11.47 -10.18
C ALA A 17 3.81 11.39 -10.27
N PHE A 18 4.53 11.93 -9.28
CA PHE A 18 5.99 11.86 -9.26
C PHE A 18 6.54 10.47 -8.91
N LEU A 19 5.80 9.64 -8.17
CA LEU A 19 6.17 8.25 -7.93
C LEU A 19 6.21 7.45 -9.24
N THR A 20 5.26 7.66 -10.15
CA THR A 20 5.27 7.01 -11.47
C THR A 20 6.48 7.40 -12.30
N LEU A 21 6.91 8.67 -12.22
CA LEU A 21 8.13 9.13 -12.86
C LEU A 21 9.38 8.48 -12.25
N LEU A 22 9.44 8.44 -10.91
CA LEU A 22 10.55 7.83 -10.18
C LEU A 22 10.68 6.36 -10.53
N GLU A 23 9.56 5.64 -10.60
CA GLU A 23 9.55 4.23 -11.01
C GLU A 23 10.16 4.02 -12.40
N ARG A 24 9.71 4.77 -13.40
CA ARG A 24 10.25 4.67 -14.77
C ARG A 24 11.73 5.02 -14.86
N LYS A 25 12.22 5.95 -14.04
CA LYS A 25 13.63 6.31 -13.98
C LYS A 25 14.45 5.21 -13.31
N VAL A 26 14.03 4.74 -12.15
CA VAL A 26 14.74 3.69 -11.40
C VAL A 26 14.82 2.40 -12.22
N LEU A 27 13.70 1.92 -12.76
CA LEU A 27 13.70 0.75 -13.64
C LEU A 27 14.53 0.97 -14.90
N GLY A 28 14.52 2.18 -15.46
CA GLY A 28 15.39 2.54 -16.57
C GLY A 28 16.87 2.36 -16.24
N TYR A 29 17.33 2.89 -15.10
CA TYR A 29 18.72 2.73 -14.66
C TYR A 29 19.08 1.27 -14.33
N VAL A 30 18.18 0.51 -13.72
CA VAL A 30 18.37 -0.94 -13.50
C VAL A 30 18.57 -1.69 -14.83
N GLN A 31 17.88 -1.25 -15.89
CA GLN A 31 18.00 -1.80 -17.26
C GLN A 31 19.09 -1.14 -18.10
N ILE A 32 20.00 -0.38 -17.51
CA ILE A 32 21.11 0.32 -18.18
C ILE A 32 20.61 1.28 -19.28
N ARG A 33 19.48 1.93 -19.06
CA ARG A 33 18.91 2.96 -19.94
C ARG A 33 18.43 4.16 -19.14
N LYS A 34 18.32 5.31 -19.83
CA LYS A 34 17.69 6.50 -19.22
C LYS A 34 16.18 6.39 -19.35
N GLY A 35 15.46 6.65 -18.26
CA GLY A 35 14.02 6.78 -18.27
C GLY A 35 13.56 8.05 -19.02
N PRO A 36 12.31 8.52 -18.85
CA PRO A 36 11.79 9.72 -19.49
C PRO A 36 12.69 10.93 -19.20
N ASN A 37 13.22 11.57 -20.26
CA ASN A 37 14.20 12.66 -20.16
C ASN A 37 13.90 13.87 -21.05
N LYS A 38 13.00 13.72 -22.06
CA LYS A 38 12.77 14.75 -23.08
C LYS A 38 11.59 15.68 -22.79
N VAL A 39 10.55 15.19 -22.09
CA VAL A 39 9.33 15.97 -21.84
C VAL A 39 9.53 16.92 -20.68
N GLY A 40 9.72 18.20 -20.96
CA GLY A 40 10.17 19.18 -20.00
C GLY A 40 11.63 18.99 -19.60
N TYR A 41 12.07 19.69 -18.56
CA TYR A 41 13.43 19.49 -18.04
C TYR A 41 13.49 18.14 -17.28
N LEU A 42 14.38 17.24 -17.68
CA LEU A 42 14.56 15.90 -17.07
C LEU A 42 13.31 15.03 -17.01
N GLY A 43 12.31 15.27 -17.86
CA GLY A 43 11.09 14.46 -17.89
C GLY A 43 10.06 14.75 -16.80
N VAL A 44 10.19 15.86 -16.07
CA VAL A 44 9.28 16.19 -14.93
C VAL A 44 7.82 16.33 -15.35
N LEU A 45 7.54 16.76 -16.59
CA LEU A 45 6.17 16.93 -17.10
C LEU A 45 5.56 15.63 -17.67
N GLN A 46 6.31 14.54 -17.71
CA GLN A 46 5.83 13.27 -18.27
C GLN A 46 4.57 12.72 -17.58
N PRO A 47 4.46 12.70 -16.22
CA PRO A 47 3.25 12.19 -15.56
C PRO A 47 1.99 12.96 -15.92
N PHE A 48 2.10 14.27 -16.09
CA PHE A 48 0.96 15.11 -16.49
C PHE A 48 0.54 14.84 -17.94
N GLY A 49 1.50 14.65 -18.84
CA GLY A 49 1.21 14.24 -20.21
C GLY A 49 0.52 12.89 -20.29
N ASP A 50 0.95 11.93 -19.48
CA ASP A 50 0.33 10.59 -19.41
C ASP A 50 -1.10 10.66 -18.83
N ALA A 51 -1.32 11.47 -17.80
CA ALA A 51 -2.66 11.69 -17.23
C ALA A 51 -3.60 12.33 -18.27
N ILE A 52 -3.20 13.40 -18.94
CA ILE A 52 -3.99 14.05 -19.99
C ILE A 52 -4.33 13.04 -21.08
N LYS A 53 -3.35 12.25 -21.54
CA LYS A 53 -3.57 11.24 -22.58
C LYS A 53 -4.60 10.19 -22.17
N LEU A 54 -4.56 9.73 -20.92
CA LEU A 54 -5.54 8.77 -20.41
C LEU A 54 -6.95 9.37 -20.33
N PHE A 55 -7.09 10.61 -19.85
CA PHE A 55 -8.40 11.25 -19.74
C PHE A 55 -9.01 11.70 -21.07
N THR A 56 -8.19 11.94 -22.07
CA THR A 56 -8.68 12.29 -23.42
C THR A 56 -8.99 11.07 -24.30
N LYS A 57 -8.56 9.87 -23.89
CA LYS A 57 -8.82 8.64 -24.62
C LYS A 57 -10.30 8.22 -24.44
N GLU A 58 -10.89 7.61 -25.47
CA GLU A 58 -12.25 7.07 -25.40
C GLU A 58 -12.38 5.97 -24.35
N GLN A 59 -13.48 6.00 -23.60
CA GLN A 59 -13.86 4.93 -22.69
C GLN A 59 -14.55 3.82 -23.48
N VAL A 60 -14.07 2.60 -23.31
CA VAL A 60 -14.67 1.41 -23.91
C VAL A 60 -15.34 0.61 -22.81
N PHE A 61 -16.60 0.24 -23.03
CA PHE A 61 -17.38 -0.60 -22.12
C PHE A 61 -17.61 -1.95 -22.81
N PRO A 62 -17.20 -3.05 -22.16
CA PRO A 62 -17.49 -4.37 -22.69
C PRO A 62 -19.01 -4.61 -22.71
N TYR A 63 -19.53 -5.13 -23.82
CA TYR A 63 -20.97 -5.37 -23.99
C TYR A 63 -21.56 -6.29 -22.93
N MET A 64 -20.78 -7.29 -22.46
CA MET A 64 -21.20 -8.28 -21.47
C MET A 64 -20.96 -7.84 -20.02
N SER A 65 -20.44 -6.62 -19.78
CA SER A 65 -20.14 -6.14 -18.43
C SER A 65 -21.37 -5.65 -17.70
N ASN A 66 -21.36 -5.78 -16.35
CA ASN A 66 -22.34 -5.16 -15.48
C ASN A 66 -22.02 -3.67 -15.32
N TYR A 67 -22.62 -2.83 -16.18
CA TYR A 67 -22.28 -1.42 -16.38
C TYR A 67 -22.15 -0.61 -15.08
N LEU A 68 -23.12 -0.68 -14.16
CA LEU A 68 -23.13 0.09 -12.93
C LEU A 68 -21.94 -0.24 -12.03
N PHE A 69 -21.70 -1.53 -11.76
CA PHE A 69 -20.60 -1.97 -10.92
C PHE A 69 -19.24 -1.78 -11.58
N TYR A 70 -19.18 -1.95 -12.89
CA TYR A 70 -17.97 -1.71 -13.68
C TYR A 70 -17.50 -0.26 -13.59
N TYR A 71 -18.43 0.69 -13.64
CA TYR A 71 -18.09 2.12 -13.52
C TYR A 71 -17.79 2.53 -12.08
N PHE A 72 -18.50 1.96 -11.12
CA PHE A 72 -18.42 2.37 -9.73
C PHE A 72 -17.14 1.83 -9.03
N SER A 73 -16.67 0.65 -9.39
CA SER A 73 -15.52 0.00 -8.70
C SER A 73 -14.21 0.80 -8.75
N PRO A 74 -13.76 1.40 -9.87
CA PRO A 74 -12.55 2.22 -9.88
C PRO A 74 -12.67 3.49 -9.04
N ILE A 75 -13.85 4.11 -9.05
CA ILE A 75 -14.13 5.31 -8.26
C ILE A 75 -14.04 4.97 -6.77
N PHE A 76 -14.65 3.86 -6.37
CA PHE A 76 -14.66 3.43 -4.99
C PHE A 76 -13.26 3.01 -4.51
N ASN A 77 -12.46 2.38 -5.37
CA ASN A 77 -11.08 2.04 -5.08
C ASN A 77 -10.22 3.28 -4.79
N LEU A 78 -10.31 4.30 -5.65
CA LEU A 78 -9.61 5.56 -5.42
C LEU A 78 -10.11 6.27 -4.16
N PHE A 79 -11.43 6.26 -3.92
CA PHE A 79 -12.00 6.86 -2.71
C PHE A 79 -11.41 6.23 -1.45
N ILE A 80 -11.39 4.90 -1.33
CA ILE A 80 -10.84 4.20 -0.17
C ILE A 80 -9.35 4.49 -0.01
N SER A 81 -8.59 4.47 -1.09
CA SER A 81 -7.15 4.72 -1.05
C SER A 81 -6.82 6.15 -0.57
N LEU A 82 -7.59 7.15 -0.99
CA LEU A 82 -7.45 8.53 -0.51
C LEU A 82 -7.97 8.71 0.92
N PHE A 83 -9.02 7.97 1.28
CA PHE A 83 -9.61 8.02 2.61
C PHE A 83 -8.64 7.51 3.69
N LEU A 84 -7.81 6.50 3.36
CA LEU A 84 -6.72 6.04 4.22
C LEU A 84 -5.78 7.17 4.66
N TRP A 85 -5.48 8.12 3.78
CA TRP A 85 -4.58 9.23 4.08
C TRP A 85 -5.09 10.21 5.13
N LEU A 86 -6.38 10.21 5.41
CA LEU A 86 -6.96 11.04 6.46
C LEU A 86 -6.58 10.58 7.87
N CYS A 87 -6.09 9.34 8.03
CA CYS A 87 -5.58 8.84 9.32
C CYS A 87 -4.32 9.54 9.81
N LEU A 88 -3.63 10.26 8.92
CA LEU A 88 -2.36 10.89 9.25
C LEU A 88 -2.54 12.21 10.00
N PRO A 89 -1.91 12.38 11.15
CA PRO A 89 -1.88 13.65 11.87
C PRO A 89 -0.80 14.58 11.30
N VAL A 90 -0.88 14.96 9.98
CA VAL A 90 0.24 15.61 9.28
C VAL A 90 0.43 17.08 9.63
N ILE A 91 -0.61 17.86 9.85
CA ILE A 91 -0.46 19.33 9.95
C ILE A 91 -1.16 19.92 11.18
N SER A 92 -2.15 19.27 11.68
CA SER A 92 -2.89 19.74 12.84
C SER A 92 -3.47 18.58 13.60
N TYR A 93 -3.38 18.63 14.93
CA TYR A 93 -3.99 17.67 15.86
C TYR A 93 -5.53 17.55 15.72
N TYR A 94 -6.13 18.25 14.76
CA TYR A 94 -7.59 18.27 14.54
C TYR A 94 -8.17 16.95 14.01
N PHE A 95 -7.36 16.10 13.37
CA PHE A 95 -7.72 14.75 12.94
C PHE A 95 -6.91 13.68 13.69
N SER A 96 -6.73 13.82 15.00
CA SER A 96 -6.19 12.72 15.79
C SER A 96 -7.26 11.63 15.92
N PHE A 97 -7.21 10.64 15.04
CA PHE A 97 -8.00 9.43 15.23
C PHE A 97 -7.44 8.64 16.40
N ASN A 98 -8.15 8.62 17.53
CA ASN A 98 -7.75 7.81 18.68
C ASN A 98 -7.64 6.31 18.33
N TYR A 99 -8.42 5.87 17.35
CA TYR A 99 -8.44 4.50 16.83
C TYR A 99 -7.88 4.40 15.41
N GLY A 100 -6.82 5.13 15.10
CA GLY A 100 -6.25 5.21 13.75
C GLY A 100 -5.86 3.85 13.16
N VAL A 101 -5.30 2.95 13.99
CA VAL A 101 -4.91 1.60 13.55
C VAL A 101 -6.13 0.76 13.18
N LEU A 102 -7.22 0.82 13.94
CA LEU A 102 -8.46 0.11 13.62
C LEU A 102 -9.10 0.65 12.34
N PHE A 103 -9.08 1.96 12.17
CA PHE A 103 -9.55 2.58 10.94
C PHE A 103 -8.75 2.12 9.70
N PHE A 104 -7.42 2.03 9.82
CA PHE A 104 -6.58 1.49 8.76
C PHE A 104 -6.99 0.05 8.39
N LEU A 105 -7.14 -0.83 9.38
CA LEU A 105 -7.53 -2.23 9.13
C LEU A 105 -8.93 -2.34 8.49
N CYS A 106 -9.87 -1.49 8.89
CA CYS A 106 -11.19 -1.44 8.24
C CYS A 106 -11.11 -0.99 6.78
N CYS A 107 -10.29 0.01 6.48
CA CYS A 107 -10.16 0.51 5.11
C CYS A 107 -9.39 -0.47 4.20
N SER A 108 -8.35 -1.17 4.73
CA SER A 108 -7.64 -2.18 3.96
C SER A 108 -8.55 -3.34 3.57
N SER A 109 -9.39 -3.82 4.49
CA SER A 109 -10.37 -4.87 4.20
C SER A 109 -11.41 -4.46 3.16
N LEU A 110 -11.86 -3.19 3.16
CA LEU A 110 -12.74 -2.66 2.12
C LEU A 110 -12.07 -2.60 0.74
N GLY A 111 -10.76 -2.40 0.69
CA GLY A 111 -9.98 -2.41 -0.55
C GLY A 111 -10.10 -3.73 -1.33
N VAL A 112 -10.19 -4.85 -0.62
CA VAL A 112 -10.37 -6.19 -1.22
C VAL A 112 -11.67 -6.28 -2.02
N TYR A 113 -12.76 -5.71 -1.50
CA TYR A 113 -14.06 -5.73 -2.18
C TYR A 113 -14.05 -4.90 -3.47
N THR A 114 -13.27 -3.82 -3.54
CA THR A 114 -13.21 -3.02 -4.77
C THR A 114 -12.57 -3.80 -5.92
N ILE A 115 -11.53 -4.56 -5.64
CA ILE A 115 -10.88 -5.45 -6.62
C ILE A 115 -11.83 -6.59 -7.01
N MET A 116 -12.54 -7.16 -6.04
CA MET A 116 -13.53 -8.22 -6.31
C MET A 116 -14.63 -7.74 -7.26
N ILE A 117 -15.20 -6.57 -6.97
CA ILE A 117 -16.29 -6.01 -7.79
C ILE A 117 -15.76 -5.66 -9.20
N SER A 118 -14.54 -5.14 -9.32
CA SER A 118 -13.96 -4.81 -10.61
C SER A 118 -13.76 -6.03 -11.51
N GLY A 119 -13.23 -7.12 -10.96
CA GLY A 119 -13.04 -8.36 -11.72
C GLY A 119 -14.34 -9.10 -12.04
N TRP A 120 -15.32 -9.07 -11.14
CA TRP A 120 -16.62 -9.69 -11.37
C TRP A 120 -17.46 -8.91 -12.39
N SER A 121 -17.47 -7.58 -12.30
CA SER A 121 -18.30 -6.74 -13.18
C SER A 121 -17.85 -6.73 -14.63
N SER A 122 -16.56 -6.99 -14.91
CA SER A 122 -16.02 -7.08 -16.26
C SER A 122 -16.46 -8.33 -17.01
N ASN A 123 -16.92 -9.36 -16.31
CA ASN A 123 -17.49 -10.61 -16.84
C ASN A 123 -16.60 -11.33 -17.88
N SER A 124 -15.27 -11.24 -17.73
CA SER A 124 -14.32 -12.00 -18.55
C SER A 124 -13.64 -13.08 -17.70
N SER A 125 -13.30 -14.23 -18.31
CA SER A 125 -12.71 -15.37 -17.60
C SER A 125 -11.34 -15.03 -16.97
N TYR A 126 -10.50 -14.26 -17.67
CA TYR A 126 -9.19 -13.87 -17.18
C TYR A 126 -9.27 -12.86 -16.05
N SER A 127 -10.20 -11.89 -16.12
CA SER A 127 -10.36 -10.91 -15.07
C SER A 127 -10.90 -11.56 -13.78
N LEU A 128 -11.80 -12.51 -13.90
CA LEU A 128 -12.35 -13.25 -12.78
C LEU A 128 -11.26 -14.11 -12.09
N LEU A 129 -10.42 -14.78 -12.86
CA LEU A 129 -9.28 -15.52 -12.31
C LEU A 129 -8.26 -14.61 -11.62
N GLY A 130 -7.93 -13.46 -12.23
CA GLY A 130 -7.03 -12.47 -11.65
C GLY A 130 -7.55 -11.90 -10.33
N CYS A 131 -8.83 -11.56 -10.29
CA CYS A 131 -9.42 -11.02 -9.06
C CYS A 131 -9.51 -12.06 -7.94
N LEU A 132 -9.86 -13.32 -8.20
CA LEU A 132 -9.89 -14.37 -7.18
C LEU A 132 -8.50 -14.63 -6.58
N ARG A 133 -7.46 -14.62 -7.39
CA ARG A 133 -6.07 -14.77 -6.91
C ARG A 133 -5.66 -13.59 -6.04
N SER A 134 -5.98 -12.36 -6.45
CA SER A 134 -5.66 -11.16 -5.67
C SER A 134 -6.40 -11.10 -4.34
N ILE A 135 -7.68 -11.47 -4.31
CA ILE A 135 -8.48 -11.53 -3.09
C ILE A 135 -7.87 -12.54 -2.09
N ALA A 136 -7.57 -13.75 -2.56
CA ALA A 136 -6.97 -14.76 -1.70
C ALA A 136 -5.59 -14.30 -1.15
N GLN A 137 -4.81 -13.60 -1.95
CA GLN A 137 -3.54 -13.00 -1.53
C GLN A 137 -3.75 -11.94 -0.45
N THR A 138 -4.56 -10.94 -0.71
CA THR A 138 -4.75 -9.81 0.21
C THR A 138 -5.34 -10.27 1.54
N ILE A 139 -6.38 -11.11 1.55
CA ILE A 139 -6.96 -11.66 2.78
C ILE A 139 -5.92 -12.45 3.60
N SER A 140 -5.10 -13.29 2.95
CA SER A 140 -4.09 -14.08 3.65
C SER A 140 -3.01 -13.22 4.32
N TYR A 141 -2.58 -12.13 3.67
CA TYR A 141 -1.58 -11.22 4.23
C TYR A 141 -2.16 -10.22 5.22
N GLU A 142 -3.40 -9.83 5.09
CA GLU A 142 -4.09 -8.96 6.04
C GLU A 142 -4.13 -9.58 7.45
N VAL A 143 -4.32 -10.89 7.57
CA VAL A 143 -4.25 -11.60 8.85
C VAL A 143 -2.85 -11.48 9.49
N SER A 144 -1.78 -11.71 8.74
CA SER A 144 -0.42 -11.57 9.27
C SER A 144 -0.06 -10.13 9.59
N LEU A 145 -0.51 -9.17 8.80
CA LEU A 145 -0.31 -7.74 8.98
C LEU A 145 -0.99 -7.23 10.25
N SER A 146 -2.23 -7.67 10.51
CA SER A 146 -2.95 -7.31 11.74
C SER A 146 -2.25 -7.86 13.00
N LEU A 147 -1.71 -9.09 12.96
CA LEU A 147 -0.94 -9.65 14.07
C LEU A 147 0.36 -8.90 14.33
N ILE A 148 1.07 -8.46 13.28
CA ILE A 148 2.26 -7.62 13.42
C ILE A 148 1.90 -6.29 14.08
N PHE A 149 0.80 -5.65 13.67
CA PHE A 149 0.32 -4.44 14.34
C PHE A 149 0.03 -4.69 15.82
N LEU A 150 -0.69 -5.76 16.14
CA LEU A 150 -1.01 -6.10 17.53
C LEU A 150 0.24 -6.25 18.40
N CYS A 151 1.34 -6.80 17.88
CA CYS A 151 2.61 -6.88 18.59
C CYS A 151 3.08 -5.50 19.08
N PHE A 152 3.03 -4.49 18.20
CA PHE A 152 3.44 -3.12 18.55
C PHE A 152 2.41 -2.41 19.45
N LEU A 153 1.12 -2.67 19.23
CA LEU A 153 0.07 -2.10 20.08
C LEU A 153 0.17 -2.59 21.53
N PHE A 154 0.60 -3.83 21.76
CA PHE A 154 0.90 -4.31 23.11
C PHE A 154 2.05 -3.56 23.76
N LEU A 155 3.10 -3.20 23.03
CA LEU A 155 4.20 -2.39 23.57
C LEU A 155 3.75 -0.98 23.91
N ILE A 156 2.98 -0.34 23.03
CA ILE A 156 2.58 1.06 23.12
C ILE A 156 1.39 1.26 24.04
N SER A 157 0.48 0.27 24.14
CA SER A 157 -0.82 0.37 24.83
C SER A 157 -1.76 1.47 24.33
N GLY A 158 -1.57 1.93 23.11
CA GLY A 158 -2.40 2.92 22.42
C GLY A 158 -2.78 2.45 21.03
N LEU A 159 -3.90 2.94 20.48
CA LEU A 159 -4.40 2.63 19.14
C LEU A 159 -4.20 3.80 18.16
N SER A 160 -3.62 4.91 18.64
CA SER A 160 -3.37 6.09 17.83
C SER A 160 -2.00 6.02 17.13
N PHE A 161 -1.89 6.58 15.94
CA PHE A 161 -0.60 6.70 15.26
C PHE A 161 0.35 7.68 15.94
N LEU A 162 -0.17 8.61 16.73
CA LEU A 162 0.65 9.56 17.51
C LEU A 162 1.45 8.85 18.60
N ASP A 163 0.88 7.81 19.22
CA ASP A 163 1.55 7.07 20.26
C ASP A 163 2.84 6.42 19.77
N PHE A 164 2.87 5.97 18.50
CA PHE A 164 4.09 5.43 17.89
C PHE A 164 5.24 6.43 17.88
N PHE A 165 4.95 7.69 17.62
CA PHE A 165 5.97 8.74 17.67
C PHE A 165 6.50 8.98 19.09
N VAL A 166 5.62 9.02 20.08
CA VAL A 166 6.00 9.28 21.48
C VAL A 166 6.92 8.19 22.02
N PHE A 167 6.58 6.93 21.76
CA PHE A 167 7.37 5.79 22.25
C PHE A 167 8.69 5.56 21.53
N GLN A 168 8.82 6.03 20.28
CA GLN A 168 10.05 5.89 19.48
C GLN A 168 11.04 7.05 19.61
N ARG A 169 10.82 8.01 20.52
CA ARG A 169 11.75 9.13 20.73
C ARG A 169 13.14 8.69 21.16
N GLY A 170 13.24 7.60 21.95
CA GLY A 170 14.53 7.10 22.43
C GLY A 170 15.17 6.11 21.47
N ILE A 171 14.45 5.08 21.07
CA ILE A 171 14.94 3.97 20.23
C ILE A 171 13.90 3.64 19.16
N TRP A 172 14.33 3.46 17.93
CA TRP A 172 13.45 3.03 16.85
C TRP A 172 13.11 1.55 17.00
N PHE A 173 11.87 1.18 16.72
CA PHE A 173 11.41 -0.22 16.82
C PHE A 173 12.09 -1.17 15.84
N ILE A 174 12.72 -0.69 14.78
CA ILE A 174 13.50 -1.52 13.88
C ILE A 174 14.62 -2.27 14.60
N PHE A 175 15.28 -1.63 15.57
CA PHE A 175 16.36 -2.26 16.34
C PHE A 175 15.85 -3.31 17.33
N LEU A 176 14.65 -3.11 17.88
CA LEU A 176 14.03 -4.04 18.81
C LEU A 176 13.41 -5.25 18.10
N CYS A 177 12.82 -5.04 16.93
CA CYS A 177 11.96 -6.01 16.27
C CYS A 177 12.31 -6.18 14.79
N PHE A 178 13.59 -6.37 14.46
CA PHE A 178 14.08 -6.51 13.10
C PHE A 178 13.36 -7.59 12.26
N PRO A 179 13.08 -8.81 12.78
CA PRO A 179 12.33 -9.81 12.02
C PRO A 179 10.91 -9.37 11.65
N LEU A 180 10.22 -8.67 12.54
CA LEU A 180 8.88 -8.14 12.27
C LEU A 180 8.92 -7.06 11.17
N CYS A 181 9.99 -6.27 11.10
CA CYS A 181 10.17 -5.29 10.04
C CYS A 181 10.24 -5.96 8.65
N PHE A 182 11.00 -7.05 8.50
CA PHE A 182 11.04 -7.79 7.24
C PHE A 182 9.68 -8.39 6.87
N MET A 183 8.99 -9.00 7.83
CA MET A 183 7.65 -9.53 7.58
C MET A 183 6.68 -8.42 7.16
N TRP A 184 6.79 -7.23 7.77
CA TRP A 184 5.99 -6.06 7.39
C TRP A 184 6.28 -5.59 5.97
N LEU A 185 7.55 -5.49 5.58
CA LEU A 185 7.93 -5.10 4.21
C LEU A 185 7.37 -6.06 3.16
N VAL A 186 7.44 -7.35 3.43
CA VAL A 186 6.91 -8.37 2.50
C VAL A 186 5.38 -8.38 2.49
N SER A 187 4.72 -8.28 3.66
CA SER A 187 3.25 -8.19 3.72
C SER A 187 2.72 -6.94 3.02
N GLY A 188 3.43 -5.82 3.14
CA GLY A 188 3.09 -4.60 2.43
C GLY A 188 3.25 -4.71 0.91
N LEU A 189 4.28 -5.39 0.39
CA LEU A 189 4.40 -5.71 -1.04
C LEU A 189 3.23 -6.58 -1.53
N ALA A 190 2.77 -7.50 -0.70
CA ALA A 190 1.63 -8.36 -1.03
C ALA A 190 0.30 -7.60 -0.99
N GLU A 191 0.12 -6.69 -0.04
CA GLU A 191 -1.07 -5.83 0.07
C GLU A 191 -1.21 -4.89 -1.13
N THR A 192 -0.10 -4.35 -1.62
CA THR A 192 -0.09 -3.46 -2.79
C THR A 192 -0.10 -4.19 -4.13
N ASN A 193 -0.20 -5.53 -4.15
CA ASN A 193 -0.21 -6.37 -5.35
C ASN A 193 0.94 -6.04 -6.32
N ARG A 194 2.13 -5.74 -5.81
CA ARG A 194 3.30 -5.43 -6.63
C ARG A 194 4.30 -6.59 -6.69
N THR A 195 5.07 -6.65 -7.74
CA THR A 195 6.13 -7.66 -7.88
C THR A 195 7.05 -7.65 -6.66
N PRO A 196 7.35 -8.81 -6.06
CA PRO A 196 7.25 -10.18 -6.60
C PRO A 196 5.87 -10.86 -6.45
N PHE A 197 4.86 -10.20 -5.87
CA PHE A 197 3.54 -10.75 -5.54
C PHE A 197 2.42 -10.18 -6.42
N ASP A 198 2.71 -9.93 -7.68
CA ASP A 198 1.81 -9.35 -8.67
C ASP A 198 0.94 -10.44 -9.33
N PHE A 199 -0.02 -10.98 -8.56
CA PHE A 199 -0.96 -11.97 -9.08
C PHE A 199 -2.26 -11.35 -9.59
N ALA A 200 -2.52 -10.10 -9.21
CA ALA A 200 -3.67 -9.34 -9.66
C ALA A 200 -3.57 -9.01 -11.17
N GLU A 201 -2.41 -8.56 -11.59
CA GLU A 201 -2.12 -8.22 -13.00
C GLU A 201 -1.61 -9.43 -13.77
N GLY A 202 -0.68 -10.19 -13.19
CA GLY A 202 -0.16 -11.44 -13.72
C GLY A 202 0.16 -11.42 -15.21
N GLU A 203 0.83 -10.37 -15.71
CA GLU A 203 0.99 -10.06 -17.15
C GLU A 203 1.44 -11.26 -18.00
N SER A 204 2.27 -12.14 -17.45
CA SER A 204 2.74 -13.34 -18.14
C SER A 204 1.72 -14.49 -18.18
N GLU A 205 0.70 -14.49 -17.29
CA GLU A 205 -0.28 -15.58 -17.16
C GLU A 205 -1.70 -15.16 -17.57
N LEU A 206 -2.08 -13.91 -17.26
CA LEU A 206 -3.46 -13.41 -17.37
C LEU A 206 -3.58 -12.16 -18.26
N VAL A 207 -2.53 -11.81 -19.01
CA VAL A 207 -2.43 -10.61 -19.88
C VAL A 207 -2.33 -9.33 -19.06
N SER A 208 -3.37 -8.90 -18.37
CA SER A 208 -3.37 -7.81 -17.38
C SER A 208 -4.37 -8.07 -16.23
N GLY A 209 -4.73 -9.34 -16.04
CA GLY A 209 -5.55 -9.80 -14.91
C GLY A 209 -6.89 -9.08 -14.82
N PHE A 210 -7.21 -8.50 -13.66
CA PHE A 210 -8.49 -7.83 -13.44
C PHE A 210 -8.64 -6.51 -14.25
N ASN A 211 -7.54 -5.91 -14.71
CA ASN A 211 -7.54 -4.65 -15.47
C ASN A 211 -7.73 -4.83 -16.98
N VAL A 212 -7.84 -6.07 -17.50
CA VAL A 212 -7.89 -6.36 -18.96
C VAL A 212 -8.93 -5.52 -19.69
N GLU A 213 -10.12 -5.41 -19.13
CA GLU A 213 -11.26 -4.73 -19.77
C GLU A 213 -11.29 -3.22 -19.48
N TYR A 214 -10.51 -2.73 -18.52
CA TYR A 214 -10.53 -1.32 -18.16
C TYR A 214 -9.70 -0.48 -19.12
N SER A 215 -10.28 0.63 -19.59
CA SER A 215 -9.62 1.59 -20.47
C SER A 215 -9.74 3.01 -19.94
N SER A 216 -8.95 3.93 -20.48
CA SER A 216 -9.09 5.38 -20.26
C SER A 216 -9.17 5.78 -18.78
N GLY A 217 -10.24 6.47 -18.40
CA GLY A 217 -10.43 7.00 -17.04
C GLY A 217 -10.51 5.93 -15.96
N GLY A 218 -11.21 4.80 -16.19
CA GLY A 218 -11.29 3.71 -15.22
C GLY A 218 -9.92 3.11 -14.89
N PHE A 219 -9.12 2.89 -15.90
CA PHE A 219 -7.73 2.44 -15.77
C PHE A 219 -6.88 3.45 -14.98
N ALA A 220 -7.00 4.74 -15.30
CA ALA A 220 -6.28 5.79 -14.58
C ALA A 220 -6.63 5.83 -13.09
N LEU A 221 -7.92 5.70 -12.74
CA LEU A 221 -8.38 5.71 -11.34
C LEU A 221 -7.82 4.50 -10.55
N ILE A 222 -7.81 3.31 -11.14
CA ILE A 222 -7.26 2.11 -10.51
C ILE A 222 -5.76 2.29 -10.23
N PHE A 223 -4.98 2.74 -11.21
CA PHE A 223 -3.55 2.96 -11.03
C PHE A 223 -3.24 4.07 -10.02
N LEU A 224 -4.01 5.16 -10.00
CA LEU A 224 -3.86 6.21 -8.99
C LEU A 224 -4.10 5.64 -7.58
N ALA A 225 -5.09 4.76 -7.42
CA ALA A 225 -5.37 4.10 -6.14
C ALA A 225 -4.22 3.18 -5.72
N GLU A 226 -3.68 2.36 -6.62
CA GLU A 226 -2.56 1.47 -6.31
C GLU A 226 -1.30 2.24 -5.90
N TYR A 227 -0.93 3.28 -6.63
CA TYR A 227 0.23 4.09 -6.29
C TYR A 227 0.04 4.89 -4.99
N SER A 228 -1.19 5.33 -4.69
CA SER A 228 -1.47 5.97 -3.40
C SER A 228 -1.33 4.99 -2.23
N ASN A 229 -1.74 3.72 -2.42
CA ASN A 229 -1.54 2.66 -1.43
C ASN A 229 -0.06 2.35 -1.21
N ILE A 230 0.78 2.35 -2.25
CA ILE A 230 2.24 2.16 -2.11
C ILE A 230 2.84 3.27 -1.23
N LEU A 231 2.50 4.53 -1.51
CA LEU A 231 2.97 5.65 -0.69
C LEU A 231 2.47 5.53 0.75
N PHE A 232 1.23 5.12 0.94
CA PHE A 232 0.64 4.95 2.26
C PHE A 232 1.34 3.84 3.06
N MET A 233 1.58 2.67 2.46
CA MET A 233 2.31 1.59 3.11
C MET A 233 3.77 1.96 3.42
N SER A 234 4.43 2.71 2.54
CA SER A 234 5.77 3.22 2.81
C SER A 234 5.79 4.18 4.01
N MET A 235 4.78 5.00 4.12
CA MET A 235 4.59 5.92 5.24
C MET A 235 4.33 5.15 6.55
N LEU A 236 3.45 4.15 6.54
CA LEU A 236 3.20 3.29 7.71
C LEU A 236 4.48 2.58 8.17
N CYS A 237 5.28 2.09 7.24
CA CYS A 237 6.58 1.50 7.57
C CYS A 237 7.49 2.49 8.31
N CYS A 238 7.54 3.75 7.86
CA CYS A 238 8.30 4.80 8.55
C CYS A 238 7.78 5.06 9.96
N LEU A 239 6.46 5.07 10.14
CA LEU A 239 5.82 5.31 11.43
C LEU A 239 6.09 4.20 12.43
N ILE A 240 5.93 2.96 12.01
CA ILE A 240 6.02 1.80 12.90
C ILE A 240 7.46 1.51 13.27
N PHE A 241 8.42 1.64 12.35
CA PHE A 241 9.78 1.15 12.54
C PHE A 241 10.86 2.23 12.64
N LEU A 242 10.71 3.37 11.97
CA LEU A 242 11.77 4.36 11.79
C LEU A 242 11.56 5.65 12.60
N GLY A 243 10.65 5.65 13.55
CA GLY A 243 10.32 6.84 14.33
C GLY A 243 9.46 7.83 13.55
N GLY A 244 8.23 7.98 13.95
CA GLY A 244 7.19 8.74 13.24
C GLY A 244 7.22 10.25 13.48
N ASP A 245 8.35 10.92 13.38
CA ASP A 245 8.43 12.38 13.53
C ASP A 245 7.89 13.11 12.30
N TYR A 246 6.59 13.34 12.29
CA TYR A 246 5.87 13.97 11.17
C TYR A 246 6.30 15.43 10.89
N GLY A 247 6.80 16.14 11.89
CA GLY A 247 7.18 17.54 11.77
C GLY A 247 8.56 17.75 11.13
N SER A 248 9.36 16.70 10.98
CA SER A 248 10.71 16.79 10.47
C SER A 248 10.81 16.51 8.98
N LEU A 249 11.64 17.25 8.26
CA LEU A 249 11.99 16.94 6.87
C LEU A 249 12.60 15.54 6.73
N PHE A 250 13.20 15.04 7.80
CA PHE A 250 13.80 13.70 7.84
C PHE A 250 12.75 12.58 7.63
N PHE A 251 11.52 12.80 8.08
CA PHE A 251 10.43 11.87 7.84
C PHE A 251 10.11 11.70 6.34
N ILE A 252 10.12 12.81 5.60
CA ILE A 252 9.90 12.79 4.15
C ILE A 252 11.01 12.00 3.45
N PHE A 253 12.27 12.19 3.86
CA PHE A 253 13.39 11.43 3.31
C PHE A 253 13.26 9.94 3.59
N LYS A 254 12.85 9.53 4.80
CA LYS A 254 12.60 8.13 5.15
C LYS A 254 11.49 7.54 4.27
N LEU A 255 10.40 8.28 4.07
CA LEU A 255 9.28 7.87 3.22
C LEU A 255 9.74 7.62 1.77
N VAL A 256 10.48 8.56 1.20
CA VAL A 256 11.03 8.43 -0.15
C VAL A 256 12.00 7.25 -0.24
N PHE A 257 12.83 7.03 0.76
CA PHE A 257 13.76 5.91 0.81
C PHE A 257 13.03 4.56 0.83
N ILE A 258 11.98 4.42 1.65
CA ILE A 258 11.19 3.21 1.68
C ILE A 258 10.43 3.02 0.36
N SER A 259 9.83 4.06 -0.21
CA SER A 259 9.17 3.95 -1.52
C SER A 259 10.14 3.56 -2.63
N PHE A 260 11.39 4.04 -2.58
CA PHE A 260 12.46 3.59 -3.48
C PHE A 260 12.77 2.09 -3.28
N PHE A 261 12.77 1.59 -2.05
CA PHE A 261 12.97 0.18 -1.75
C PHE A 261 11.90 -0.70 -2.43
N TRP A 262 10.64 -0.28 -2.44
CA TRP A 262 9.55 -0.98 -3.14
C TRP A 262 9.81 -1.08 -4.65
N LEU A 263 10.28 0.01 -5.24
CA LEU A 263 10.61 0.05 -6.66
C LEU A 263 11.84 -0.79 -6.99
N TRP A 264 12.83 -0.78 -6.08
CA TRP A 264 14.02 -1.62 -6.22
C TRP A 264 13.69 -3.11 -6.13
N ALA A 265 12.87 -3.50 -5.17
CA ALA A 265 12.36 -4.87 -5.05
C ALA A 265 11.65 -5.33 -6.33
N ARG A 266 10.85 -4.46 -6.93
CA ARG A 266 10.19 -4.70 -8.23
C ARG A 266 11.21 -4.99 -9.37
N GLY A 267 12.30 -4.27 -9.40
CA GLY A 267 13.32 -4.39 -10.46
C GLY A 267 14.25 -5.58 -10.31
N THR A 268 14.42 -6.09 -9.08
CA THR A 268 15.43 -7.11 -8.77
C THR A 268 14.86 -8.51 -8.53
N LEU A 269 13.65 -8.61 -7.96
CA LEU A 269 13.07 -9.89 -7.57
C LEU A 269 12.20 -10.48 -8.69
N PRO A 270 12.32 -11.79 -8.97
CA PRO A 270 11.42 -12.49 -9.87
C PRO A 270 10.04 -12.66 -9.23
N ARG A 271 9.01 -12.92 -10.06
CA ARG A 271 7.66 -13.21 -9.56
C ARG A 271 7.62 -14.56 -8.84
N PHE A 272 6.93 -14.60 -7.72
CA PHE A 272 6.64 -15.83 -7.00
C PHE A 272 5.52 -16.63 -7.69
N ARG A 273 5.49 -17.94 -7.43
CA ARG A 273 4.33 -18.76 -7.79
C ARG A 273 3.28 -18.67 -6.69
N TYR A 274 2.00 -18.66 -7.07
CA TYR A 274 0.88 -18.49 -6.14
C TYR A 274 0.90 -19.47 -4.95
N ASP A 275 1.15 -20.76 -5.19
CA ASP A 275 1.23 -21.78 -4.14
C ASP A 275 2.27 -21.46 -3.08
N LYS A 276 3.47 -21.02 -3.53
CA LYS A 276 4.57 -20.65 -2.62
C LYS A 276 4.25 -19.42 -1.79
N LEU A 277 3.51 -18.47 -2.36
CA LEU A 277 3.08 -17.28 -1.66
C LEU A 277 2.08 -17.63 -0.55
N MET A 278 1.06 -18.43 -0.84
CA MET A 278 0.08 -18.87 0.16
C MET A 278 0.75 -19.69 1.27
N PHE A 279 1.71 -20.54 0.92
CA PHE A 279 2.50 -21.27 1.88
C PHE A 279 3.30 -20.35 2.82
N LEU A 280 3.90 -19.31 2.26
CA LEU A 280 4.67 -18.32 3.01
C LEU A 280 3.78 -17.55 4.01
N ALA A 281 2.58 -17.12 3.59
CA ALA A 281 1.65 -16.43 4.49
C ALA A 281 1.20 -17.31 5.67
N TRP A 282 0.71 -18.51 5.36
CA TRP A 282 0.05 -19.37 6.37
C TRP A 282 1.01 -20.21 7.20
N LYS A 283 2.08 -20.75 6.60
CA LYS A 283 3.01 -21.65 7.30
C LYS A 283 4.23 -20.97 7.90
N THR A 284 4.59 -19.78 7.44
CA THR A 284 5.76 -19.07 7.98
C THR A 284 5.38 -17.82 8.74
N TYR A 285 4.66 -16.86 8.13
CA TYR A 285 4.39 -15.57 8.76
C TYR A 285 3.41 -15.65 9.91
N LEU A 286 2.33 -16.38 9.75
CA LEU A 286 1.32 -16.51 10.80
C LEU A 286 1.89 -17.13 12.09
N PRO A 287 2.61 -18.27 12.09
CA PRO A 287 3.18 -18.82 13.32
C PRO A 287 4.22 -17.90 13.96
N VAL A 288 5.07 -17.26 13.14
CA VAL A 288 6.11 -16.35 13.66
C VAL A 288 5.48 -15.12 14.29
N SER A 289 4.47 -14.51 13.65
CA SER A 289 3.77 -13.34 14.21
C SER A 289 3.03 -13.68 15.51
N LEU A 290 2.41 -14.86 15.61
CA LEU A 290 1.79 -15.33 16.86
C LEU A 290 2.81 -15.54 17.97
N PHE A 291 3.98 -16.08 17.65
CA PHE A 291 5.06 -16.24 18.62
C PHE A 291 5.53 -14.89 19.16
N PHE A 292 5.78 -13.90 18.31
CA PHE A 292 6.15 -12.57 18.74
C PHE A 292 5.05 -11.88 19.54
N LEU A 293 3.79 -12.09 19.17
CA LEU A 293 2.66 -11.55 19.93
C LEU A 293 2.63 -12.10 21.36
N GLY A 294 2.79 -13.42 21.52
CA GLY A 294 2.90 -14.05 22.86
C GLY A 294 4.11 -13.54 23.65
N PHE A 295 5.23 -13.35 22.99
CA PHE A 295 6.45 -12.79 23.60
C PHE A 295 6.24 -11.35 24.11
N PHE A 296 5.70 -10.44 23.29
CA PHE A 296 5.45 -9.06 23.72
C PHE A 296 4.35 -8.94 24.78
N PHE A 297 3.34 -9.80 24.71
CA PHE A 297 2.33 -9.86 25.76
C PHE A 297 2.94 -10.29 27.09
N SER A 298 3.76 -11.33 27.13
CA SER A 298 4.44 -11.79 28.33
C SER A 298 5.40 -10.74 28.89
N LEU A 299 6.19 -10.08 28.05
CA LEU A 299 7.05 -8.97 28.45
C LEU A 299 6.26 -7.86 29.15
N LYS A 300 5.13 -7.45 28.56
CA LYS A 300 4.31 -6.41 29.15
C LYS A 300 3.76 -6.80 30.50
N LEU A 301 3.32 -8.02 30.70
CA LEU A 301 2.89 -8.52 32.00
C LEU A 301 4.02 -8.44 33.04
N VAL A 302 5.23 -8.86 32.67
CA VAL A 302 6.40 -8.76 33.54
C VAL A 302 6.65 -7.30 33.96
N PHE A 303 6.63 -6.35 33.03
CA PHE A 303 6.82 -4.94 33.36
C PHE A 303 5.72 -4.37 34.25
N LEU A 304 4.46 -4.80 34.06
CA LEU A 304 3.37 -4.39 34.92
C LEU A 304 3.54 -4.93 36.36
N PHE A 305 4.03 -6.17 36.50
CA PHE A 305 4.30 -6.74 37.82
C PHE A 305 5.52 -6.12 38.50
N LEU A 306 6.53 -5.68 37.76
CA LEU A 306 7.73 -5.04 38.29
C LEU A 306 7.50 -3.57 38.71
N ASN A 307 6.49 -2.91 38.14
CA ASN A 307 6.11 -1.54 38.51
C ASN A 307 5.12 -1.47 39.70
N PHE A 308 4.78 -2.59 40.27
CA PHE A 308 4.11 -2.72 41.54
C PHE A 308 5.12 -3.10 42.62
#